data_c835372b29266b7edafeb379cf9e97fd
#
_entry.id   c835372b29266b7edafeb379cf9e97fd
#
_cell.length_a   1.000
_cell.length_b   1.000
_cell.length_c   1.000
_cell.angle_alpha   90.00
_cell.angle_beta   90.00
_cell.angle_gamma   90.00
#
_symmetry.space_group_name_H-M   'P 1'
#
loop_
_entity.id
_entity.type
_entity.pdbx_description
1 polymer ?
#
loop_
_entity_poly.entity_id
_entity_poly.type
_entity_poly.pdbx_seq_one_letter_code
_entity_poly.pdbx_strand_id
1 'polypeptide(L)'
;MKHFRLNDRYIGAFDGVEPPAGAEPCPAPMRSTDVWVDGSWRQSPEQLRREIMDGVQRYLDDFAQTKAYDNILSACTYATSTVPRFAAEGQYCVQARDACWDVVASIEAEVMAGNRPAPSGFEDIRAELPALSWPANLDEALAL
;
A
#
# COMPACT_ATOMS: atom_id res chain seq x y z
N MET A 1 -27.05 -15.31 -16.63
CA MET A 1 -25.60 -15.33 -16.90
C MET A 1 -24.91 -16.08 -15.76
N LYS A 2 -24.17 -17.10 -16.09
CA LYS A 2 -23.42 -17.90 -15.10
C LYS A 2 -21.94 -17.61 -15.23
N HIS A 3 -21.28 -17.48 -14.08
CA HIS A 3 -19.84 -17.21 -14.00
C HIS A 3 -19.09 -18.54 -13.81
N PHE A 4 -17.90 -18.62 -14.40
CA PHE A 4 -17.08 -19.82 -14.39
C PHE A 4 -15.62 -19.50 -14.07
N ARG A 5 -14.97 -20.47 -13.44
CA ARG A 5 -13.53 -20.48 -13.21
C ARG A 5 -12.90 -21.70 -13.89
N LEU A 6 -11.65 -21.57 -14.24
CA LEU A 6 -10.81 -22.70 -14.66
C LEU A 6 -9.63 -22.74 -13.70
N ASN A 7 -9.56 -23.84 -12.94
CA ASN A 7 -8.65 -23.96 -11.79
C ASN A 7 -8.89 -22.82 -10.77
N ASP A 8 -7.90 -22.00 -10.51
CA ASP A 8 -7.95 -20.89 -9.56
C ASP A 8 -8.28 -19.52 -10.20
N ARG A 9 -8.56 -19.49 -11.51
CA ARG A 9 -8.74 -18.25 -12.26
C ARG A 9 -10.15 -18.11 -12.82
N TYR A 10 -10.65 -16.89 -12.74
CA TYR A 10 -11.91 -16.52 -13.38
C TYR A 10 -11.74 -16.42 -14.89
N ILE A 11 -12.65 -17.04 -15.63
CA ILE A 11 -12.63 -17.08 -17.10
C ILE A 11 -13.78 -16.31 -17.74
N GLY A 12 -14.69 -15.79 -16.95
CA GLY A 12 -15.79 -14.96 -17.46
C GLY A 12 -17.17 -15.48 -17.14
N ALA A 13 -18.14 -14.78 -17.68
CA ALA A 13 -19.54 -15.16 -17.63
C ALA A 13 -19.98 -15.70 -19.00
N PHE A 14 -20.72 -16.79 -18.98
CA PHE A 14 -21.22 -17.45 -20.17
C PHE A 14 -22.75 -17.46 -20.15
N ASP A 15 -23.34 -17.00 -21.22
CA ASP A 15 -24.79 -16.98 -21.41
C ASP A 15 -25.14 -17.63 -22.74
N GLY A 16 -25.77 -18.82 -22.68
CA GLY A 16 -26.15 -19.57 -23.87
C GLY A 16 -24.99 -20.19 -24.66
N VAL A 17 -23.76 -20.08 -24.18
CA VAL A 17 -22.55 -20.68 -24.77
C VAL A 17 -21.94 -21.63 -23.74
N GLU A 18 -21.51 -22.79 -24.22
CA GLU A 18 -20.86 -23.78 -23.34
C GLU A 18 -19.46 -23.31 -22.93
N PRO A 19 -19.17 -23.32 -21.62
CA PRO A 19 -17.84 -22.94 -21.14
C PRO A 19 -16.79 -23.99 -21.53
N PRO A 20 -15.48 -23.62 -21.53
CA PRO A 20 -14.41 -24.57 -21.82
C PRO A 20 -14.46 -25.83 -20.95
N ALA A 21 -13.92 -26.93 -21.47
CA ALA A 21 -13.84 -28.18 -20.73
C ALA A 21 -13.05 -27.99 -19.41
N GLY A 22 -13.59 -28.53 -18.32
CA GLY A 22 -12.99 -28.40 -16.99
C GLY A 22 -13.35 -27.11 -16.25
N ALA A 23 -14.16 -26.23 -16.85
CA ALA A 23 -14.66 -25.03 -16.18
C ALA A 23 -15.70 -25.41 -15.12
N GLU A 24 -15.61 -24.76 -13.97
CA GLU A 24 -16.55 -24.96 -12.86
C GLU A 24 -17.34 -23.68 -12.58
N PRO A 25 -18.65 -23.80 -12.28
CA PRO A 25 -19.44 -22.65 -11.89
C PRO A 25 -18.89 -22.01 -10.60
N CYS A 26 -18.94 -20.69 -10.53
CA CYS A 26 -18.48 -19.93 -9.37
C CYS A 26 -19.24 -18.61 -9.26
N PRO A 27 -19.24 -17.96 -8.08
CA PRO A 27 -19.68 -16.58 -7.97
C PRO A 27 -18.76 -15.65 -8.76
N ALA A 28 -19.24 -14.48 -9.15
CA ALA A 28 -18.41 -13.45 -9.77
C ALA A 28 -17.34 -12.97 -8.77
N PRO A 29 -16.08 -12.83 -9.20
CA PRO A 29 -15.06 -12.22 -8.34
C PRO A 29 -15.31 -10.73 -8.19
N MET A 30 -14.78 -10.13 -7.11
CA MET A 30 -14.81 -8.68 -6.93
C MET A 30 -13.83 -7.97 -7.86
N ARG A 31 -12.70 -8.64 -8.17
CA ARG A 31 -11.66 -8.15 -9.07
C ARG A 31 -11.30 -9.24 -10.08
N SER A 32 -11.00 -8.84 -11.31
CA SER A 32 -10.57 -9.80 -12.35
C SER A 32 -9.26 -10.53 -12.01
N THR A 33 -8.50 -9.98 -11.07
CA THR A 33 -7.21 -10.53 -10.60
C THR A 33 -7.35 -11.43 -9.38
N ASP A 34 -8.56 -11.58 -8.82
CA ASP A 34 -8.78 -12.46 -7.68
C ASP A 34 -8.48 -13.92 -8.05
N VAL A 35 -7.99 -14.68 -7.09
CA VAL A 35 -7.69 -16.10 -7.21
C VAL A 35 -8.64 -16.92 -6.35
N TRP A 36 -9.00 -18.11 -6.82
CA TRP A 36 -9.88 -19.04 -6.12
C TRP A 36 -9.07 -19.85 -5.12
N VAL A 37 -9.38 -19.70 -3.83
CA VAL A 37 -8.70 -20.43 -2.74
C VAL A 37 -9.74 -20.89 -1.74
N ASP A 38 -9.74 -22.19 -1.44
CA ASP A 38 -10.63 -22.80 -0.42
C ASP A 38 -12.10 -22.42 -0.56
N GLY A 39 -12.62 -22.46 -1.79
CA GLY A 39 -14.04 -22.24 -2.06
C GLY A 39 -14.47 -20.77 -2.12
N SER A 40 -13.56 -19.83 -2.19
CA SER A 40 -13.87 -18.40 -2.32
C SER A 40 -12.82 -17.63 -3.14
N TRP A 41 -13.25 -16.50 -3.70
CA TRP A 41 -12.35 -15.57 -4.35
C TRP A 41 -11.58 -14.76 -3.30
N ARG A 42 -10.28 -14.66 -3.51
CA ARG A 42 -9.37 -13.87 -2.67
C ARG A 42 -8.43 -13.07 -3.53
N GLN A 43 -8.01 -11.91 -3.02
CA GLN A 43 -6.98 -11.11 -3.65
C GLN A 43 -5.66 -11.90 -3.75
N SER A 44 -4.99 -11.85 -4.92
CA SER A 44 -3.69 -12.50 -5.07
C SER A 44 -2.64 -11.86 -4.14
N PRO A 45 -1.64 -12.62 -3.64
CA PRO A 45 -0.57 -12.06 -2.82
C PRO A 45 0.17 -10.89 -3.47
N GLU A 46 0.39 -10.95 -4.78
CA GLU A 46 1.07 -9.88 -5.54
C GLU A 46 0.21 -8.62 -5.62
N GLN A 47 -1.09 -8.76 -5.85
CA GLN A 47 -2.03 -7.64 -5.88
C GLN A 47 -2.16 -7.00 -4.51
N LEU A 48 -2.24 -7.80 -3.45
CA LEU A 48 -2.28 -7.34 -2.08
C LEU A 48 -1.03 -6.53 -1.72
N ARG A 49 0.15 -7.06 -2.07
CA ARG A 49 1.42 -6.38 -1.84
C ARG A 49 1.45 -5.02 -2.54
N ARG A 50 1.01 -4.96 -3.78
CA ARG A 50 0.95 -3.71 -4.56
C ARG A 50 0.01 -2.69 -3.92
N GLU A 51 -1.17 -3.12 -3.48
CA GLU A 51 -2.14 -2.26 -2.79
C GLU A 51 -1.57 -1.67 -1.50
N ILE A 52 -0.86 -2.48 -0.71
CA ILE A 52 -0.20 -2.03 0.51
C ILE A 52 0.91 -1.02 0.18
N MET A 53 1.74 -1.30 -0.81
CA MET A 53 2.81 -0.38 -1.22
C MET A 53 2.25 0.94 -1.73
N ASP A 54 1.19 0.91 -2.54
CA ASP A 54 0.53 2.12 -3.03
C ASP A 54 -0.11 2.91 -1.88
N GLY A 55 -0.67 2.23 -0.89
CA GLY A 55 -1.23 2.86 0.31
C GLY A 55 -0.18 3.57 1.15
N VAL A 56 0.98 2.94 1.38
CA VAL A 56 2.11 3.55 2.11
C VAL A 56 2.66 4.75 1.34
N GLN A 57 2.84 4.62 0.04
CA GLN A 57 3.29 5.73 -0.81
C GLN A 57 2.33 6.92 -0.72
N ARG A 58 1.04 6.67 -0.80
CA ARG A 58 0.01 7.72 -0.69
C ARG A 58 0.00 8.35 0.70
N TYR A 59 0.17 7.57 1.75
CA TYR A 59 0.29 8.06 3.13
C TYR A 59 1.44 9.05 3.29
N LEU A 60 2.60 8.75 2.70
CA LEU A 60 3.76 9.63 2.71
C LEU A 60 3.57 10.86 1.82
N ASP A 61 3.03 10.69 0.64
CA ASP A 61 2.80 11.79 -0.30
C ASP A 61 1.76 12.80 0.23
N ASP A 62 0.68 12.31 0.82
CA ASP A 62 -0.34 13.16 1.44
C ASP A 62 0.25 14.02 2.57
N PHE A 63 1.15 13.44 3.37
CA PHE A 63 1.87 14.19 4.39
C PHE A 63 2.74 15.30 3.78
N ALA A 64 3.55 14.97 2.77
CA ALA A 64 4.40 15.93 2.09
C ALA A 64 3.60 17.09 1.48
N GLN A 65 2.44 16.80 0.92
CA GLN A 65 1.57 17.79 0.29
C GLN A 65 0.94 18.78 1.29
N THR A 66 0.90 18.44 2.56
CA THR A 66 0.43 19.37 3.61
C THR A 66 1.31 20.62 3.75
N LYS A 67 2.57 20.54 3.29
CA LYS A 67 3.49 21.69 3.20
C LYS A 67 3.84 22.08 1.76
N ALA A 68 2.96 21.76 0.81
CA ALA A 68 3.08 22.11 -0.60
C ALA A 68 4.29 21.49 -1.33
N TYR A 69 4.87 20.43 -0.81
CA TYR A 69 5.76 19.58 -1.60
C TYR A 69 4.92 18.73 -2.56
N ASP A 70 5.45 18.43 -3.74
CA ASP A 70 4.74 17.63 -4.74
C ASP A 70 4.43 16.22 -4.23
N ASN A 71 5.40 15.60 -3.57
CA ASN A 71 5.30 14.26 -2.98
C ASN A 71 6.44 14.05 -1.97
N ILE A 72 6.49 12.88 -1.37
CA ILE A 72 7.54 12.59 -0.38
C ILE A 72 8.95 12.63 -0.99
N LEU A 73 9.12 12.17 -2.22
CA LEU A 73 10.43 12.19 -2.89
C LEU A 73 10.89 13.62 -3.12
N SER A 74 10.01 14.50 -3.58
CA SER A 74 10.30 15.93 -3.72
C SER A 74 10.73 16.54 -2.39
N ALA A 75 10.00 16.30 -1.31
CA ALA A 75 10.35 16.78 0.02
C ALA A 75 11.75 16.29 0.48
N CYS A 76 12.05 15.01 0.25
CA CYS A 76 13.34 14.41 0.60
C CYS A 76 14.52 15.09 -0.10
N THR A 77 14.34 15.66 -1.28
CA THR A 77 15.43 16.34 -2.02
C THR A 77 15.92 17.59 -1.29
N TYR A 78 15.12 18.17 -0.41
CA TYR A 78 15.48 19.34 0.38
C TYR A 78 16.37 19.01 1.60
N ALA A 79 16.66 17.75 1.88
CA ALA A 79 17.49 17.34 3.02
C ALA A 79 18.88 17.97 3.02
N THR A 80 19.40 18.35 1.85
CA THR A 80 20.68 19.04 1.66
C THR A 80 20.52 20.51 1.28
N SER A 81 19.36 21.08 1.50
CA SER A 81 19.08 22.48 1.19
C SER A 81 19.99 23.42 2.01
N THR A 82 20.35 24.54 1.42
CA THR A 82 21.07 25.63 2.12
C THR A 82 20.14 26.47 2.98
N VAL A 83 18.83 26.31 2.85
CA VAL A 83 17.83 26.97 3.69
C VAL A 83 17.52 26.06 4.89
N PRO A 84 17.84 26.48 6.13
CA PRO A 84 17.75 25.60 7.30
C PRO A 84 16.37 24.98 7.51
N ARG A 85 15.29 25.73 7.28
CA ARG A 85 13.92 25.24 7.40
C ARG A 85 13.64 24.11 6.40
N PHE A 86 14.02 24.29 5.15
CA PHE A 86 13.82 23.27 4.12
C PHE A 86 14.68 22.04 4.36
N ALA A 87 15.91 22.24 4.83
CA ALA A 87 16.79 21.13 5.18
C ALA A 87 16.21 20.30 6.32
N ALA A 88 15.66 20.93 7.36
CA ALA A 88 15.04 20.23 8.48
C ALA A 88 13.79 19.42 8.03
N GLU A 89 12.95 20.01 7.18
CA GLU A 89 11.78 19.34 6.62
C GLU A 89 12.17 18.16 5.72
N GLY A 90 13.18 18.34 4.86
CA GLY A 90 13.68 17.29 3.98
C GLY A 90 14.31 16.13 4.75
N GLN A 91 15.09 16.39 5.77
CA GLN A 91 15.69 15.38 6.65
C GLN A 91 14.61 14.59 7.41
N TYR A 92 13.60 15.28 7.90
CA TYR A 92 12.46 14.62 8.54
C TYR A 92 11.75 13.68 7.56
N CYS A 93 11.51 14.12 6.32
CA CYS A 93 10.87 13.30 5.30
C CYS A 93 11.70 12.07 4.91
N VAL A 94 13.02 12.17 4.87
CA VAL A 94 13.90 11.01 4.67
C VAL A 94 13.70 9.98 5.80
N GLN A 95 13.72 10.43 7.04
CA GLN A 95 13.53 9.57 8.20
C GLN A 95 12.13 8.96 8.24
N ALA A 96 11.11 9.74 7.94
CA ALA A 96 9.71 9.28 7.89
C ALA A 96 9.51 8.20 6.83
N ARG A 97 10.05 8.42 5.63
CA ARG A 97 10.02 7.47 4.54
C ARG A 97 10.70 6.16 4.95
N ASP A 98 11.91 6.24 5.48
CA ASP A 98 12.68 5.07 5.87
C ASP A 98 11.96 4.29 6.98
N ALA A 99 11.41 4.97 7.98
CA ALA A 99 10.68 4.34 9.07
C ALA A 99 9.40 3.64 8.59
N CYS A 100 8.63 4.24 7.68
CA CYS A 100 7.44 3.61 7.12
C CYS A 100 7.76 2.35 6.32
N TRP A 101 8.77 2.40 5.45
CA TRP A 101 9.15 1.24 4.65
C TRP A 101 9.80 0.15 5.49
N ASP A 102 10.49 0.50 6.57
CA ASP A 102 11.04 -0.48 7.52
C ASP A 102 9.91 -1.25 8.25
N VAL A 103 8.85 -0.57 8.65
CA VAL A 103 7.65 -1.22 9.20
C VAL A 103 7.05 -2.20 8.20
N VAL A 104 6.89 -1.83 6.95
CA VAL A 104 6.37 -2.70 5.89
C VAL A 104 7.25 -3.93 5.70
N ALA A 105 8.56 -3.75 5.65
CA ALA A 105 9.53 -4.86 5.54
C ALA A 105 9.44 -5.81 6.73
N SER A 106 9.28 -5.29 7.94
CA SER A 106 9.10 -6.08 9.16
C SER A 106 7.82 -6.90 9.13
N ILE A 107 6.72 -6.31 8.70
CA ILE A 107 5.44 -7.01 8.55
C ILE A 107 5.55 -8.13 7.52
N GLU A 108 6.14 -7.85 6.37
CA GLU A 108 6.36 -8.86 5.32
C GLU A 108 7.19 -10.04 5.85
N ALA A 109 8.26 -9.77 6.59
CA ALA A 109 9.11 -10.79 7.20
C ALA A 109 8.34 -11.65 8.22
N GLU A 110 7.50 -11.05 9.06
CA GLU A 110 6.68 -11.76 10.03
C GLU A 110 5.62 -12.65 9.36
N VAL A 111 5.00 -12.18 8.29
CA VAL A 111 4.03 -12.96 7.51
C VAL A 111 4.73 -14.16 6.86
N MET A 112 5.89 -13.96 6.24
CA MET A 112 6.66 -15.03 5.61
C MET A 112 7.16 -16.05 6.62
N ALA A 113 7.48 -15.63 7.83
CA ALA A 113 7.89 -16.52 8.92
C ALA A 113 6.72 -17.26 9.60
N GLY A 114 5.47 -16.95 9.23
CA GLY A 114 4.27 -17.53 9.83
C GLY A 114 3.92 -16.98 11.20
N ASN A 115 4.54 -15.87 11.63
CA ASN A 115 4.34 -15.27 12.95
C ASN A 115 3.11 -14.37 13.02
N ARG A 116 2.57 -13.98 11.88
CA ARG A 116 1.30 -13.24 11.77
C ARG A 116 0.58 -13.58 10.47
N PRO A 117 -0.77 -13.47 10.44
CA PRO A 117 -1.51 -13.63 9.21
C PRO A 117 -1.22 -12.48 8.24
N ALA A 118 -1.34 -12.76 6.94
CA ALA A 118 -1.25 -11.72 5.92
C ALA A 118 -2.33 -10.65 6.15
N PRO A 119 -2.01 -9.35 6.07
CA PRO A 119 -3.01 -8.30 6.15
C PRO A 119 -3.99 -8.41 4.99
N SER A 120 -5.22 -7.92 5.18
CA SER A 120 -6.25 -7.91 4.13
C SER A 120 -6.16 -6.69 3.22
N GLY A 121 -5.39 -5.68 3.58
CA GLY A 121 -5.15 -4.47 2.80
C GLY A 121 -4.35 -3.45 3.59
N PHE A 122 -4.16 -2.27 3.00
CA PHE A 122 -3.41 -1.19 3.62
C PHE A 122 -4.00 -0.75 4.97
N GLU A 123 -5.33 -0.69 5.10
CA GLU A 123 -5.97 -0.23 6.34
C GLU A 123 -5.61 -1.11 7.55
N ASP A 124 -5.31 -2.39 7.34
CA ASP A 124 -4.90 -3.29 8.43
C ASP A 124 -3.53 -2.96 9.00
N ILE A 125 -2.67 -2.31 8.24
CA ILE A 125 -1.32 -1.95 8.67
C ILE A 125 -1.13 -0.47 8.96
N ARG A 126 -2.09 0.37 8.57
CA ARG A 126 -1.98 1.82 8.69
C ARG A 126 -1.66 2.29 10.12
N ALA A 127 -2.30 1.69 11.11
CA ALA A 127 -2.09 2.03 12.51
C ALA A 127 -0.68 1.66 13.02
N GLU A 128 0.03 0.77 12.33
CA GLU A 128 1.39 0.36 12.67
C GLU A 128 2.45 1.30 12.07
N LEU A 129 2.06 2.14 11.11
CA LEU A 129 2.97 3.14 10.54
C LEU A 129 3.25 4.25 11.55
N PRO A 130 4.46 4.82 11.53
CA PRO A 130 4.77 5.97 12.38
C PRO A 130 3.80 7.12 12.13
N ALA A 131 3.37 7.78 13.19
CA ALA A 131 2.63 9.03 13.07
C ALA A 131 3.59 10.11 12.56
N LEU A 132 3.14 10.86 11.55
CA LEU A 132 3.96 11.89 10.91
C LEU A 132 3.53 13.28 11.38
N SER A 133 4.51 14.08 11.78
CA SER A 133 4.31 15.47 12.15
C SER A 133 5.55 16.29 11.77
N TRP A 134 5.33 17.46 11.21
CA TRP A 134 6.43 18.32 10.82
C TRP A 134 7.24 18.76 12.03
N PRO A 135 8.60 18.87 11.90
CA PRO A 135 9.42 19.44 12.96
C PRO A 135 9.00 20.89 13.22
N ALA A 136 9.20 21.33 14.46
CA ALA A 136 8.94 22.72 14.83
C ALA A 136 9.74 23.67 13.93
N ASN A 137 9.06 24.71 13.44
CA ASN A 137 9.69 25.71 12.60
C ASN A 137 10.67 26.54 13.43
N LEU A 138 11.93 26.57 13.03
CA LEU A 138 12.97 27.35 13.73
C LEU A 138 12.62 28.85 13.75
N ASP A 139 11.93 29.35 12.74
CA ASP A 139 11.48 30.75 12.71
C ASP A 139 10.42 31.03 13.79
N GLU A 140 9.54 30.08 14.08
CA GLU A 140 8.57 30.19 15.17
C GLU A 140 9.25 30.11 16.54
N ALA A 141 10.30 29.32 16.67
CA ALA A 141 11.08 29.20 17.91
C ALA A 141 11.88 30.47 18.20
N LEU A 142 12.26 31.24 17.19
CA LEU A 142 12.99 32.49 17.33
C LEU A 142 12.06 33.73 17.44
N ALA A 143 10.77 33.58 17.19
CA ALA A 143 9.76 34.64 17.32
C ALA A 143 9.25 34.83 18.78
N LEU A 144 9.78 34.07 19.73
CA LEU A 144 9.57 34.26 21.15
C LEU A 144 10.62 35.26 21.71
#